data_6b9acb21d49601b947ed259f58fdc35a
#
_entry.id   6b9acb21d49601b947ed259f58fdc35a
#
_cell.length_a   1.000
_cell.length_b   1.000
_cell.length_c   1.000
_cell.angle_alpha   90.00
_cell.angle_beta   90.00
_cell.angle_gamma   90.00
#
_symmetry.space_group_name_H-M   'P 1'
#
loop_
_entity.id
_entity.type
_entity.pdbx_description
1 polymer ?
#
loop_
_entity_poly.entity_id
_entity_poly.type
_entity_poly.pdbx_seq_one_letter_code
_entity_poly.pdbx_strand_id
1 'polypeptide(L)'
;MHTIKVVIVLKSKKILLAVLLSLTLITQPILCSSKASANITQDDSVRLKDMVITLLMPSIKDAVNRFYEPYLTIDPTVVPYNGAEITEIHGGERILEGINDSQYTIVVDVLPYIGPHDSIGKDRITLAVQADGVTVEKFEHLESYDLPSNYRSLIKKPLP
;
A
#
# COMPACT_ATOMS: atom_id res chain seq x y z
N MET A 1 79.25 -25.40 16.27
CA MET A 1 78.44 -24.16 16.20
C MET A 1 77.31 -24.16 15.12
N HIS A 2 77.10 -25.27 14.39
CA HIS A 2 76.04 -25.36 13.36
C HIS A 2 74.65 -25.84 13.84
N THR A 3 74.61 -26.59 14.95
CA THR A 3 73.35 -27.24 15.41
C THR A 3 72.32 -26.23 15.99
N ILE A 4 72.82 -25.17 16.62
CA ILE A 4 71.93 -24.13 17.24
C ILE A 4 71.17 -23.30 16.19
N LYS A 5 71.82 -22.98 15.07
CA LYS A 5 71.20 -22.18 14.01
C LYS A 5 70.04 -22.92 13.33
N VAL A 6 70.17 -24.23 13.16
CA VAL A 6 69.08 -25.07 12.53
C VAL A 6 67.84 -25.13 13.39
N VAL A 7 67.99 -25.23 14.72
CA VAL A 7 66.86 -25.31 15.67
C VAL A 7 66.10 -23.98 15.72
N ILE A 8 66.82 -22.85 15.66
CA ILE A 8 66.18 -21.51 15.65
C ILE A 8 65.40 -21.28 14.35
N VAL A 9 65.91 -21.71 13.22
CA VAL A 9 65.24 -21.58 11.91
C VAL A 9 63.99 -22.46 11.85
N LEU A 10 64.02 -23.68 12.41
CA LEU A 10 62.86 -24.58 12.49
C LEU A 10 61.75 -24.06 13.43
N LYS A 11 62.14 -23.46 14.58
CA LYS A 11 61.14 -22.80 15.46
C LYS A 11 60.51 -21.59 14.80
N SER A 12 61.26 -20.77 14.10
CA SER A 12 60.78 -19.61 13.36
C SER A 12 59.80 -19.99 12.27
N LYS A 13 60.04 -21.06 11.50
CA LYS A 13 59.13 -21.55 10.46
C LYS A 13 57.80 -22.08 11.05
N LYS A 14 57.84 -22.76 12.19
CA LYS A 14 56.65 -23.24 12.89
C LYS A 14 55.81 -22.09 13.45
N ILE A 15 56.44 -21.06 13.98
CA ILE A 15 55.76 -19.83 14.45
C ILE A 15 55.18 -19.08 13.28
N LEU A 16 55.88 -18.94 12.18
CA LEU A 16 55.41 -18.29 10.96
C LEU A 16 54.20 -19.02 10.36
N LEU A 17 54.23 -20.36 10.35
CA LEU A 17 53.12 -21.19 9.87
C LEU A 17 51.89 -21.06 10.77
N ALA A 18 52.09 -21.02 12.12
CA ALA A 18 51.00 -20.82 13.09
C ALA A 18 50.37 -19.42 12.95
N VAL A 19 51.14 -18.38 12.71
CA VAL A 19 50.64 -17.01 12.47
C VAL A 19 49.89 -16.91 11.15
N LEU A 20 50.40 -17.57 10.09
CA LEU A 20 49.65 -17.60 8.80
C LEU A 20 48.34 -18.37 8.93
N LEU A 21 48.31 -19.47 9.69
CA LEU A 21 47.07 -20.27 9.91
C LEU A 21 46.06 -19.51 10.75
N SER A 22 46.49 -18.72 11.73
CA SER A 22 45.58 -17.89 12.54
C SER A 22 45.05 -16.69 11.77
N LEU A 23 45.80 -16.14 10.82
CA LEU A 23 45.37 -15.01 9.99
C LEU A 23 44.28 -15.43 8.96
N THR A 24 44.29 -16.68 8.51
CA THR A 24 43.27 -17.20 7.59
C THR A 24 41.92 -17.48 8.29
N LEU A 25 41.92 -17.68 9.63
CA LEU A 25 40.67 -17.88 10.38
C LEU A 25 39.89 -16.57 10.60
N ILE A 26 40.55 -15.41 10.49
CA ILE A 26 39.94 -14.09 10.75
C ILE A 26 39.29 -13.51 9.48
N THR A 27 39.58 -14.06 8.31
CA THR A 27 38.99 -13.63 7.03
C THR A 27 37.80 -14.49 6.61
N GLN A 28 37.05 -15.03 7.56
CA GLN A 28 35.72 -15.54 7.23
C GLN A 28 34.90 -14.34 6.76
N PRO A 29 34.41 -14.31 5.49
CA PRO A 29 33.44 -13.30 5.13
C PRO A 29 32.26 -13.49 6.07
N ILE A 30 31.97 -12.48 6.86
CA ILE A 30 30.65 -12.37 7.49
C ILE A 30 29.70 -12.40 6.30
N LEU A 31 29.13 -13.57 6.02
CA LEU A 31 27.97 -13.71 5.19
C LEU A 31 26.90 -12.87 5.90
N CYS A 32 26.92 -11.54 5.64
CA CYS A 32 25.75 -10.73 5.86
C CYS A 32 24.63 -11.43 5.13
N SER A 33 23.83 -12.17 5.90
CA SER A 33 22.54 -12.63 5.45
C SER A 33 21.80 -11.34 5.08
N SER A 34 21.93 -10.94 3.84
CA SER A 34 21.08 -9.91 3.28
C SER A 34 19.68 -10.47 3.44
N LYS A 35 18.95 -9.97 4.44
CA LYS A 35 17.50 -10.14 4.46
C LYS A 35 17.06 -9.73 3.07
N ALA A 36 16.58 -10.68 2.30
CA ALA A 36 15.97 -10.39 1.01
C ALA A 36 14.81 -9.45 1.34
N SER A 37 15.06 -8.15 1.25
CA SER A 37 14.01 -7.16 1.23
C SER A 37 13.31 -7.42 -0.09
N ALA A 38 12.09 -7.90 -0.05
CA ALA A 38 11.28 -8.01 -1.24
C ALA A 38 11.18 -6.60 -1.82
N ASN A 39 11.91 -6.36 -2.90
CA ASN A 39 11.79 -5.11 -3.64
C ASN A 39 10.42 -5.13 -4.29
N ILE A 40 9.50 -4.35 -3.73
CA ILE A 40 8.20 -4.12 -4.35
C ILE A 40 8.45 -3.43 -5.69
N THR A 41 8.08 -4.10 -6.78
CA THR A 41 8.19 -3.56 -8.13
C THR A 41 7.11 -2.52 -8.39
N GLN A 42 7.25 -1.72 -9.45
CA GLN A 42 6.19 -0.79 -9.89
C GLN A 42 4.87 -1.54 -10.13
N ASP A 43 4.92 -2.72 -10.72
CA ASP A 43 3.76 -3.57 -11.00
C ASP A 43 3.07 -4.05 -9.70
N ASP A 44 3.86 -4.41 -8.69
CA ASP A 44 3.32 -4.78 -7.37
C ASP A 44 2.66 -3.59 -6.66
N SER A 45 3.17 -2.37 -6.84
CA SER A 45 2.56 -1.17 -6.25
C SER A 45 1.19 -0.86 -6.85
N VAL A 46 1.01 -1.08 -8.16
CA VAL A 46 -0.30 -0.95 -8.82
C VAL A 46 -1.27 -1.99 -8.28
N ARG A 47 -0.86 -3.25 -8.21
CA ARG A 47 -1.69 -4.33 -7.66
C ARG A 47 -2.09 -4.09 -6.20
N LEU A 48 -1.17 -3.53 -5.39
CA LEU A 48 -1.48 -3.17 -4.01
C LEU A 48 -2.55 -2.08 -3.93
N LYS A 49 -2.48 -1.04 -4.77
CA LYS A 49 -3.52 -0.01 -4.86
C LYS A 49 -4.87 -0.61 -5.23
N ASP A 50 -4.91 -1.42 -6.28
CA ASP A 50 -6.14 -2.08 -6.74
C ASP A 50 -6.74 -2.97 -5.65
N MET A 51 -5.89 -3.70 -4.93
CA MET A 51 -6.32 -4.54 -3.81
C MET A 51 -6.89 -3.70 -2.66
N VAL A 52 -6.23 -2.60 -2.28
CA VAL A 52 -6.72 -1.68 -1.24
C VAL A 52 -8.08 -1.11 -1.64
N ILE A 53 -8.21 -0.57 -2.86
CA ILE A 53 -9.49 -0.05 -3.35
C ILE A 53 -10.57 -1.15 -3.31
N THR A 54 -10.24 -2.38 -3.74
CA THR A 54 -11.19 -3.50 -3.71
C THR A 54 -11.66 -3.83 -2.30
N LEU A 55 -10.78 -3.78 -1.31
CA LEU A 55 -11.15 -3.98 0.10
C LEU A 55 -12.01 -2.84 0.66
N LEU A 56 -11.84 -1.61 0.18
CA LEU A 56 -12.61 -0.44 0.59
C LEU A 56 -13.97 -0.35 -0.13
N MET A 57 -14.19 -1.12 -1.22
CA MET A 57 -15.41 -1.05 -2.05
C MET A 57 -16.73 -1.14 -1.28
N PRO A 58 -16.91 -2.00 -0.26
CA PRO A 58 -18.15 -2.03 0.48
C PRO A 58 -18.52 -0.69 1.10
N SER A 59 -17.56 -0.03 1.78
CA SER A 59 -17.76 1.28 2.42
C SER A 59 -17.95 2.40 1.39
N ILE A 60 -17.21 2.35 0.27
CA ILE A 60 -17.34 3.30 -0.84
C ILE A 60 -18.73 3.22 -1.46
N LYS A 61 -19.19 2.01 -1.82
CA LYS A 61 -20.53 1.79 -2.43
C LYS A 61 -21.64 2.25 -1.52
N ASP A 62 -21.56 1.92 -0.24
CA ASP A 62 -22.57 2.34 0.74
C ASP A 62 -22.64 3.87 0.88
N ALA A 63 -21.50 4.55 0.88
CA ALA A 63 -21.45 6.02 0.92
C ALA A 63 -22.04 6.64 -0.35
N VAL A 64 -21.68 6.13 -1.53
CA VAL A 64 -22.19 6.59 -2.83
C VAL A 64 -23.71 6.34 -2.90
N ASN A 65 -24.19 5.15 -2.56
CA ASN A 65 -25.60 4.83 -2.61
C ASN A 65 -26.41 5.76 -1.70
N ARG A 66 -25.95 6.00 -0.46
CA ARG A 66 -26.62 6.94 0.48
C ARG A 66 -26.69 8.36 -0.06
N PHE A 67 -25.64 8.82 -0.74
CA PHE A 67 -25.63 10.16 -1.33
C PHE A 67 -26.62 10.28 -2.51
N TYR A 68 -26.65 9.29 -3.40
CA TYR A 68 -27.50 9.33 -4.62
C TYR A 68 -28.94 8.84 -4.40
N GLU A 69 -29.26 8.17 -3.28
CA GLU A 69 -30.60 7.69 -2.96
C GLU A 69 -31.70 8.77 -3.15
N PRO A 70 -31.54 10.03 -2.71
CA PRO A 70 -32.55 11.07 -2.93
C PRO A 70 -32.70 11.52 -4.37
N TYR A 71 -31.73 11.25 -5.23
CA TYR A 71 -31.65 11.76 -6.61
C TYR A 71 -32.06 10.72 -7.65
N LEU A 72 -31.76 9.45 -7.40
CA LEU A 72 -31.93 8.36 -8.35
C LEU A 72 -32.90 7.29 -7.83
N THR A 73 -33.56 6.59 -8.76
CA THR A 73 -34.43 5.44 -8.46
C THR A 73 -33.66 4.13 -8.35
N ILE A 74 -32.40 4.13 -8.73
CA ILE A 74 -31.48 2.98 -8.70
C ILE A 74 -30.17 3.37 -8.03
N ASP A 75 -29.47 2.40 -7.47
CA ASP A 75 -28.15 2.61 -6.94
C ASP A 75 -27.14 2.73 -8.09
N PRO A 76 -26.24 3.74 -8.06
CA PRO A 76 -25.15 3.82 -9.02
C PRO A 76 -24.14 2.69 -8.83
N THR A 77 -23.43 2.38 -9.88
CA THR A 77 -22.33 1.42 -9.83
C THR A 77 -21.00 2.13 -9.61
N VAL A 78 -20.16 1.60 -8.75
CA VAL A 78 -18.73 1.98 -8.60
C VAL A 78 -17.89 0.73 -8.74
N VAL A 79 -16.80 0.82 -9.48
CA VAL A 79 -15.83 -0.28 -9.70
C VAL A 79 -14.43 0.14 -9.25
N PRO A 80 -13.59 -0.80 -8.78
CA PRO A 80 -12.26 -0.48 -8.25
C PRO A 80 -11.25 -0.04 -9.33
N TYR A 81 -11.48 -0.43 -10.58
CA TYR A 81 -10.62 -0.10 -11.72
C TYR A 81 -11.39 0.82 -12.68
N ASN A 82 -10.75 1.82 -13.24
CA ASN A 82 -11.34 2.83 -14.15
C ASN A 82 -12.43 3.73 -13.55
N GLY A 83 -12.71 3.63 -12.25
CA GLY A 83 -13.76 4.41 -11.60
C GLY A 83 -13.46 4.79 -10.16
N ALA A 84 -12.31 4.37 -9.62
CA ALA A 84 -11.86 4.73 -8.28
C ALA A 84 -10.34 4.93 -8.28
N GLU A 85 -9.87 6.00 -7.63
CA GLU A 85 -8.45 6.34 -7.52
C GLU A 85 -8.12 6.79 -6.09
N ILE A 86 -7.08 6.21 -5.48
CA ILE A 86 -6.52 6.72 -4.23
C ILE A 86 -5.71 7.97 -4.56
N THR A 87 -6.14 9.11 -4.04
CA THR A 87 -5.48 10.41 -4.23
C THR A 87 -4.53 10.73 -3.07
N GLU A 88 -4.86 10.31 -1.84
CA GLU A 88 -4.05 10.58 -0.65
C GLU A 88 -4.08 9.39 0.31
N ILE A 89 -2.97 9.19 1.02
CA ILE A 89 -2.85 8.24 2.13
C ILE A 89 -2.08 8.93 3.24
N HIS A 90 -2.66 8.97 4.45
CA HIS A 90 -2.05 9.52 5.65
C HIS A 90 -2.06 8.50 6.78
N GLY A 91 -1.14 8.65 7.74
CA GLY A 91 -1.08 7.79 8.93
C GLY A 91 -0.12 6.62 8.80
N GLY A 92 -0.24 5.65 9.68
CA GLY A 92 0.63 4.47 9.73
C GLY A 92 1.95 4.69 10.45
N GLU A 93 2.15 5.78 11.18
CA GLU A 93 3.28 5.94 12.09
C GLU A 93 3.17 4.90 13.21
N ARG A 94 4.04 3.90 13.17
CA ARG A 94 4.20 2.95 14.27
C ARG A 94 4.86 3.69 15.43
N ILE A 95 4.07 4.13 16.38
CA ILE A 95 4.58 4.52 17.69
C ILE A 95 5.01 3.22 18.38
N LEU A 96 6.33 3.02 18.53
CA LEU A 96 6.95 1.83 19.11
C LEU A 96 6.69 1.67 20.62
N GLU A 97 5.90 2.52 21.25
CA GLU A 97 5.59 2.50 22.67
C GLU A 97 4.07 2.40 22.91
N GLY A 98 3.53 1.19 22.78
CA GLY A 98 2.39 0.74 23.61
C GLY A 98 1.02 1.32 23.32
N ILE A 99 0.79 2.17 22.32
CA ILE A 99 -0.53 2.63 21.92
C ILE A 99 -0.74 2.27 20.46
N ASN A 100 -1.55 1.22 20.24
CA ASN A 100 -1.94 0.71 18.92
C ASN A 100 -3.06 1.59 18.34
N ASP A 101 -2.76 2.78 17.89
CA ASP A 101 -3.70 3.52 17.07
C ASP A 101 -3.11 3.75 15.67
N SER A 102 -2.88 2.64 14.97
CA SER A 102 -2.48 2.64 13.57
C SER A 102 -3.71 2.94 12.71
N GLN A 103 -4.16 4.18 12.76
CA GLN A 103 -5.19 4.67 11.86
C GLN A 103 -4.55 5.15 10.57
N TYR A 104 -5.10 4.69 9.44
CA TYR A 104 -4.82 5.27 8.14
C TYR A 104 -6.01 6.07 7.67
N THR A 105 -5.77 7.26 7.14
CA THR A 105 -6.77 8.02 6.41
C THR A 105 -6.49 7.89 4.93
N ILE A 106 -7.46 7.40 4.15
CA ILE A 106 -7.36 7.19 2.72
C ILE A 106 -8.39 8.06 2.03
N VAL A 107 -7.95 8.88 1.07
CA VAL A 107 -8.83 9.70 0.24
C VAL A 107 -8.95 9.02 -1.13
N VAL A 108 -10.18 8.77 -1.56
CA VAL A 108 -10.49 8.09 -2.82
C VAL A 108 -11.42 8.97 -3.64
N ASP A 109 -11.02 9.29 -4.86
CA ASP A 109 -11.93 9.87 -5.88
C ASP A 109 -12.62 8.72 -6.62
N VAL A 110 -13.93 8.85 -6.82
CA VAL A 110 -14.74 7.84 -7.51
C VAL A 110 -15.59 8.49 -8.62
N LEU A 111 -15.85 7.72 -9.66
CA LEU A 111 -16.72 8.06 -10.78
C LEU A 111 -17.91 7.10 -10.81
N PRO A 112 -18.97 7.37 -10.04
CA PRO A 112 -20.18 6.55 -10.08
C PRO A 112 -20.83 6.64 -11.47
N TYR A 113 -21.43 5.53 -11.91
CA TYR A 113 -22.07 5.47 -13.22
C TYR A 113 -23.38 4.66 -13.19
N ILE A 114 -24.21 4.85 -14.21
CA ILE A 114 -25.42 4.05 -14.48
C ILE A 114 -25.31 3.46 -15.88
N GLY A 115 -26.10 2.41 -16.14
CA GLY A 115 -26.12 1.77 -17.46
C GLY A 115 -24.73 1.31 -17.96
N PRO A 116 -24.43 1.46 -19.25
CA PRO A 116 -23.16 1.05 -19.85
C PRO A 116 -22.04 2.09 -19.64
N HIS A 117 -21.75 2.43 -18.37
CA HIS A 117 -20.69 3.37 -17.96
C HIS A 117 -20.96 4.86 -18.20
N ASP A 118 -22.23 5.28 -18.18
CA ASP A 118 -22.56 6.72 -18.19
C ASP A 118 -22.32 7.29 -16.78
N SER A 119 -21.18 7.96 -16.60
CA SER A 119 -20.81 8.57 -15.32
C SER A 119 -21.83 9.67 -14.96
N ILE A 120 -22.26 9.67 -13.68
CA ILE A 120 -23.25 10.62 -13.16
C ILE A 120 -22.62 11.77 -12.39
N GLY A 121 -21.35 11.63 -12.02
CA GLY A 121 -20.61 12.64 -11.27
C GLY A 121 -19.23 12.17 -10.88
N LYS A 122 -18.56 13.03 -10.11
CA LYS A 122 -17.29 12.72 -9.45
C LYS A 122 -17.42 13.01 -7.97
N ASP A 123 -17.06 12.05 -7.14
CA ASP A 123 -17.15 12.16 -5.70
C ASP A 123 -15.79 11.89 -5.06
N ARG A 124 -15.56 12.49 -3.89
CA ARG A 124 -14.39 12.25 -3.04
C ARG A 124 -14.83 11.69 -1.70
N ILE A 125 -14.21 10.60 -1.28
CA ILE A 125 -14.55 9.91 -0.04
C ILE A 125 -13.29 9.80 0.81
N THR A 126 -13.37 10.32 2.05
CA THR A 126 -12.33 10.15 3.06
C THR A 126 -12.71 9.00 3.97
N LEU A 127 -11.82 8.02 4.08
CA LEU A 127 -12.01 6.78 4.83
C LEU A 127 -10.97 6.68 5.93
N ALA A 128 -11.41 6.41 7.17
CA ALA A 128 -10.54 5.96 8.25
C ALA A 128 -10.46 4.43 8.22
N VAL A 129 -9.25 3.90 8.18
CA VAL A 129 -8.98 2.45 8.21
C VAL A 129 -8.26 2.12 9.50
N GLN A 130 -8.89 1.30 10.33
CA GLN A 130 -8.41 0.89 11.64
C GLN A 130 -8.41 -0.65 11.72
N ALA A 131 -7.85 -1.20 12.80
CA ALA A 131 -7.78 -2.65 12.99
C ALA A 131 -9.16 -3.30 13.12
N ASP A 132 -10.16 -2.54 13.58
CA ASP A 132 -11.54 -2.98 13.80
C ASP A 132 -12.46 -2.71 12.59
N GLY A 133 -11.97 -2.01 11.56
CA GLY A 133 -12.75 -1.79 10.35
C GLY A 133 -12.45 -0.51 9.58
N VAL A 134 -13.38 -0.18 8.70
CA VAL A 134 -13.33 0.99 7.82
C VAL A 134 -14.54 1.88 8.09
N THR A 135 -14.29 3.17 8.34
CA THR A 135 -15.33 4.17 8.57
C THR A 135 -15.23 5.28 7.53
N VAL A 136 -16.36 5.71 6.97
CA VAL A 136 -16.43 6.89 6.12
C VAL A 136 -16.48 8.12 7.00
N GLU A 137 -15.43 8.95 6.94
CA GLU A 137 -15.34 10.21 7.70
C GLU A 137 -15.98 11.37 6.95
N LYS A 138 -15.81 11.41 5.62
CA LYS A 138 -16.30 12.51 4.79
C LYS A 138 -16.70 12.01 3.41
N PHE A 139 -17.78 12.57 2.88
CA PHE A 139 -18.20 12.43 1.50
C PHE A 139 -18.34 13.82 0.89
N GLU A 140 -17.75 14.05 -0.28
CA GLU A 140 -17.79 15.31 -1.02
C GLU A 140 -18.20 15.02 -2.46
N HIS A 141 -19.33 15.59 -2.88
CA HIS A 141 -19.70 15.60 -4.27
C HIS A 141 -18.94 16.74 -4.96
N LEU A 142 -18.11 16.41 -5.96
CA LEU A 142 -17.25 17.36 -6.62
C LEU A 142 -17.86 17.89 -7.92
N GLU A 143 -18.49 17.01 -8.70
CA GLU A 143 -19.03 17.34 -10.03
C GLU A 143 -20.26 16.50 -10.32
N SER A 144 -21.25 17.09 -10.97
CA SER A 144 -22.39 16.40 -11.58
C SER A 144 -22.25 16.37 -13.10
N TYR A 145 -22.60 15.25 -13.71
CA TYR A 145 -22.56 15.10 -15.17
C TYR A 145 -23.97 14.96 -15.74
N ASP A 146 -24.17 15.54 -16.94
CA ASP A 146 -25.43 15.44 -17.65
C ASP A 146 -25.68 14.00 -18.11
N LEU A 147 -26.87 13.49 -17.78
CA LEU A 147 -27.29 12.16 -18.20
C LEU A 147 -28.02 12.19 -19.53
N PRO A 148 -27.77 11.21 -20.41
CA PRO A 148 -28.55 11.02 -21.62
C PRO A 148 -30.06 10.94 -21.35
N SER A 149 -30.85 11.42 -22.32
CA SER A 149 -32.31 11.57 -22.17
C SER A 149 -33.05 10.25 -21.85
N ASN A 150 -32.49 9.12 -22.24
CA ASN A 150 -33.04 7.78 -21.93
C ASN A 150 -33.00 7.43 -20.43
N TYR A 151 -32.23 8.13 -19.61
CA TYR A 151 -32.17 7.92 -18.15
C TYR A 151 -33.09 8.85 -17.34
N ARG A 152 -33.87 9.73 -17.99
CA ARG A 152 -34.77 10.68 -17.29
C ARG A 152 -35.72 9.99 -16.31
N SER A 153 -36.18 8.79 -16.63
CA SER A 153 -37.06 8.01 -15.74
C SER A 153 -36.38 7.52 -14.45
N LEU A 154 -35.06 7.56 -14.41
CA LEU A 154 -34.28 7.17 -13.23
C LEU A 154 -34.02 8.34 -12.29
N ILE A 155 -34.27 9.58 -12.73
CA ILE A 155 -33.98 10.79 -11.96
C ILE A 155 -35.22 11.18 -11.16
N LYS A 156 -35.13 11.16 -9.83
CA LYS A 156 -36.16 11.64 -8.90
C LYS A 156 -36.17 13.16 -8.80
N LYS A 157 -34.96 13.74 -8.75
CA LYS A 157 -34.73 15.18 -8.75
C LYS A 157 -33.36 15.48 -9.39
N PRO A 158 -33.13 16.72 -9.89
CA PRO A 158 -31.84 17.09 -10.45
C PRO A 158 -30.68 16.73 -9.51
N LEU A 159 -29.57 16.27 -10.10
CA LEU A 159 -28.32 16.10 -9.36
C LEU A 159 -27.84 17.43 -8.82
N PRO A 160 -27.12 17.47 -7.70
CA PRO A 160 -26.68 18.71 -7.07
C PRO A 160 -25.63 19.48 -7.90
#